data_394b61a19c315d34bd4f086773294e06
#
_entry.id   394b61a19c315d34bd4f086773294e06
#
_cell.length_a   1.000
_cell.length_b   1.000
_cell.length_c   1.000
_cell.angle_alpha   90.00
_cell.angle_beta   90.00
_cell.angle_gamma   90.00
#
_symmetry.space_group_name_H-M   'P 1'
#
loop_
_entity.id
_entity.type
_entity.pdbx_description
1 polymer ?
#
loop_
_entity_poly.entity_id
_entity_poly.type
_entity_poly.pdbx_seq_one_letter_code
_entity_poly.pdbx_strand_id
1 'polypeptide(L)'
;MYKKQVKLQRILCLALLIVSALIFLYSLGIMTDLYDALYNTIRNPNKLDKTTVTGSRVYYDMQDFNKNFLKASIVMILLCVSLFITQTQSRRKYYIGNYIDTALVAAGGIAFSVWAHGEIEAFKAQFLAINFEELAEHAAKKKSLYTESTFWFDIHYVLFGLLVIGVILLIANAVWKRKLMKEEQALIAQGEEAAA
;
A
#
# COMPACT_ATOMS: atom_id res chain seq x y z
N MET A 1 23.09 12.87 18.90
CA MET A 1 22.71 11.94 17.81
C MET A 1 21.31 11.36 18.01
N TYR A 2 20.93 10.94 19.20
CA TYR A 2 19.62 10.36 19.52
C TYR A 2 18.42 11.24 19.13
N LYS A 3 18.45 12.56 19.39
CA LYS A 3 17.39 13.50 19.00
C LYS A 3 17.13 13.52 17.47
N LYS A 4 18.19 13.37 16.65
CA LYS A 4 18.08 13.33 15.19
C LYS A 4 17.42 12.02 14.73
N GLN A 5 17.81 10.90 15.34
CA GLN A 5 17.22 9.59 15.05
C GLN A 5 15.72 9.57 15.37
N VAL A 6 15.32 10.07 16.55
CA VAL A 6 13.90 10.13 16.94
C VAL A 6 13.10 11.04 16.01
N LYS A 7 13.66 12.18 15.58
CA LYS A 7 13.01 13.08 14.61
C LYS A 7 12.81 12.39 13.27
N LEU A 8 13.85 11.68 12.78
CA LEU A 8 13.76 10.91 11.54
C LEU A 8 12.67 9.83 11.65
N GLN A 9 12.63 9.09 12.75
CA GLN A 9 11.61 8.07 12.96
C GLN A 9 10.19 8.65 12.90
N ARG A 10 9.94 9.81 13.50
CA ARG A 10 8.63 10.47 13.43
C ARG A 10 8.23 10.82 12.00
N ILE A 11 9.17 11.36 11.23
CA ILE A 11 8.95 11.71 9.83
C ILE A 11 8.63 10.45 9.01
N LEU A 12 9.39 9.38 9.19
CA LEU A 12 9.17 8.11 8.49
C LEU A 12 7.82 7.47 8.84
N CYS A 13 7.45 7.45 10.13
CA CYS A 13 6.16 6.92 10.56
C CYS A 13 4.99 7.72 9.96
N LEU A 14 5.09 9.05 9.94
CA LEU A 14 4.08 9.91 9.33
C LEU A 14 4.01 9.72 7.81
N ALA A 15 5.17 9.65 7.15
CA ALA A 15 5.24 9.44 5.69
C ALA A 15 4.62 8.09 5.30
N LEU A 16 4.95 7.00 6.03
CA LEU A 16 4.36 5.68 5.80
C LEU A 16 2.84 5.68 6.03
N LEU A 17 2.36 6.39 7.04
CA LEU A 17 0.92 6.53 7.28
C LEU A 17 0.23 7.26 6.12
N ILE A 18 0.82 8.35 5.61
CA ILE A 18 0.28 9.09 4.46
C ILE A 18 0.28 8.21 3.21
N VAL A 19 1.38 7.51 2.92
CA VAL A 19 1.46 6.60 1.75
C VAL A 19 0.42 5.49 1.87
N SER A 20 0.24 4.89 3.05
CA SER A 20 -0.78 3.86 3.28
C SER A 20 -2.19 4.40 3.09
N ALA A 21 -2.46 5.64 3.51
CA ALA A 21 -3.75 6.31 3.26
C ALA A 21 -3.97 6.58 1.75
N LEU A 22 -2.92 6.96 1.02
CA LEU A 22 -3.00 7.12 -0.45
C LEU A 22 -3.24 5.79 -1.16
N ILE A 23 -2.62 4.70 -0.71
CA ILE A 23 -2.90 3.34 -1.23
C ILE A 23 -4.35 2.94 -0.94
N PHE A 24 -4.88 3.28 0.23
CA PHE A 24 -6.31 3.06 0.52
C PHE A 24 -7.22 3.84 -0.44
N LEU A 25 -6.95 5.12 -0.67
CA LEU A 25 -7.71 5.91 -1.65
C LEU A 25 -7.59 5.33 -3.06
N TYR A 26 -6.41 4.87 -3.45
CA TYR A 26 -6.18 4.19 -4.71
C TYR A 26 -7.01 2.89 -4.81
N SER A 27 -7.12 2.12 -3.73
CA SER A 27 -7.92 0.90 -3.72
C SER A 27 -9.42 1.14 -3.98
N LEU A 28 -9.90 2.35 -3.75
CA LEU A 28 -11.28 2.75 -4.08
C LEU A 28 -11.44 3.10 -5.56
N GLY A 29 -10.36 3.50 -6.24
CA GLY A 29 -10.39 4.03 -7.60
C GLY A 29 -9.93 3.07 -8.70
N ILE A 30 -9.24 1.96 -8.39
CA ILE A 30 -8.57 1.11 -9.38
C ILE A 30 -9.51 0.55 -10.47
N MET A 31 -10.80 0.41 -10.19
CA MET A 31 -11.79 -0.09 -11.14
C MET A 31 -12.61 1.01 -11.81
N THR A 32 -12.40 2.28 -11.47
CA THR A 32 -13.31 3.37 -11.83
C THR A 32 -13.47 3.48 -13.35
N ASP A 33 -12.40 3.54 -14.10
CA ASP A 33 -12.44 3.72 -15.55
C ASP A 33 -13.12 2.53 -16.26
N LEU A 34 -12.75 1.30 -15.88
CA LEU A 34 -13.34 0.10 -16.47
C LEU A 34 -14.80 -0.08 -16.00
N TYR A 35 -15.09 0.24 -14.73
CA TYR A 35 -16.43 0.21 -14.18
C TYR A 35 -17.36 1.16 -14.93
N ASP A 36 -16.96 2.39 -15.16
CA ASP A 36 -17.78 3.39 -15.86
C ASP A 36 -18.07 2.97 -17.30
N ALA A 37 -17.07 2.44 -18.00
CA ALA A 37 -17.24 1.93 -19.35
C ALA A 37 -18.25 0.77 -19.43
N LEU A 38 -18.20 -0.17 -18.49
CA LEU A 38 -19.03 -1.36 -18.49
C LEU A 38 -20.38 -1.14 -17.83
N TYR A 39 -20.45 -0.44 -16.69
CA TYR A 39 -21.68 -0.21 -15.94
C TYR A 39 -22.65 0.68 -16.70
N ASN A 40 -22.18 1.76 -17.31
CA ASN A 40 -23.01 2.65 -18.12
C ASN A 40 -23.49 1.98 -19.42
N THR A 41 -22.74 1.01 -19.93
CA THR A 41 -23.14 0.23 -21.11
C THR A 41 -24.25 -0.75 -20.79
N ILE A 42 -24.43 -1.12 -19.52
CA ILE A 42 -25.33 -2.19 -19.09
C ILE A 42 -26.31 -1.65 -18.05
N ARG A 43 -27.50 -1.30 -18.50
CA ARG A 43 -28.59 -0.77 -17.64
C ARG A 43 -29.09 -1.75 -16.56
N ASN A 44 -28.60 -2.99 -16.51
CA ASN A 44 -29.08 -4.00 -15.58
C ASN A 44 -27.92 -4.91 -15.13
N PRO A 45 -27.12 -4.48 -14.13
CA PRO A 45 -25.92 -5.21 -13.66
C PRO A 45 -26.25 -6.63 -13.17
N ASN A 46 -27.48 -6.90 -12.73
CA ASN A 46 -27.90 -8.24 -12.26
C ASN A 46 -28.08 -9.27 -13.40
N LYS A 47 -28.00 -8.85 -14.66
CA LYS A 47 -28.09 -9.73 -15.84
C LYS A 47 -26.78 -9.87 -16.61
N LEU A 48 -25.70 -9.36 -16.07
CA LEU A 48 -24.37 -9.47 -16.65
C LEU A 48 -23.82 -10.86 -16.46
N ASP A 49 -23.59 -11.53 -17.55
CA ASP A 49 -22.71 -12.69 -17.59
C ASP A 49 -21.28 -12.23 -17.93
N LYS A 50 -20.25 -12.94 -17.44
CA LYS A 50 -18.82 -12.73 -17.72
C LYS A 50 -18.49 -12.67 -19.23
N THR A 51 -19.41 -13.09 -20.08
CA THR A 51 -19.23 -13.22 -21.53
C THR A 51 -20.03 -12.21 -22.34
N THR A 52 -20.89 -11.40 -21.70
CA THR A 52 -21.93 -10.61 -22.41
C THR A 52 -21.39 -9.35 -23.09
N VAL A 53 -20.27 -8.79 -22.63
CA VAL A 53 -19.65 -7.59 -23.17
C VAL A 53 -18.14 -7.74 -23.12
N THR A 54 -17.46 -7.31 -24.18
CA THR A 54 -16.00 -7.24 -24.25
C THR A 54 -15.44 -6.51 -23.01
N GLY A 55 -14.49 -7.15 -22.30
CA GLY A 55 -13.90 -6.61 -21.07
C GLY A 55 -14.67 -6.93 -19.78
N SER A 56 -15.92 -7.40 -19.84
CA SER A 56 -16.71 -7.71 -18.64
C SER A 56 -16.04 -8.73 -17.71
N ARG A 57 -15.31 -9.69 -18.28
CA ARG A 57 -14.58 -10.70 -17.50
C ARG A 57 -13.52 -10.07 -16.59
N VAL A 58 -12.73 -9.14 -17.09
CA VAL A 58 -11.70 -8.43 -16.30
C VAL A 58 -12.35 -7.72 -15.12
N TYR A 59 -13.46 -7.01 -15.37
CA TYR A 59 -14.22 -6.34 -14.33
C TYR A 59 -14.68 -7.29 -13.22
N TYR A 60 -15.25 -8.46 -13.58
CA TYR A 60 -15.72 -9.43 -12.59
C TYR A 60 -14.58 -10.05 -11.79
N ASP A 61 -13.51 -10.43 -12.46
CA ASP A 61 -12.37 -11.08 -11.83
C ASP A 61 -11.62 -10.10 -10.90
N MET A 62 -11.63 -8.79 -11.19
CA MET A 62 -11.08 -7.75 -10.32
C MET A 62 -11.89 -7.49 -9.04
N GLN A 63 -13.18 -7.86 -8.98
CA GLN A 63 -14.01 -7.53 -7.81
C GLN A 63 -13.50 -8.16 -6.51
N ASP A 64 -13.12 -9.43 -6.54
CA ASP A 64 -12.62 -10.12 -5.36
C ASP A 64 -11.22 -9.65 -4.97
N PHE A 65 -10.36 -9.37 -5.95
CA PHE A 65 -9.09 -8.70 -5.71
C PHE A 65 -9.32 -7.35 -5.03
N ASN A 66 -10.18 -6.51 -5.58
CA ASN A 66 -10.43 -5.16 -5.07
C ASN A 66 -10.94 -5.16 -3.62
N LYS A 67 -11.84 -6.10 -3.26
CA LYS A 67 -12.29 -6.29 -1.87
C LYS A 67 -11.13 -6.65 -0.93
N ASN A 68 -10.24 -7.55 -1.37
CA ASN A 68 -9.10 -7.97 -0.57
C ASN A 68 -8.03 -6.89 -0.51
N PHE A 69 -7.82 -6.16 -1.59
CA PHE A 69 -6.90 -5.02 -1.66
C PHE A 69 -7.33 -3.89 -0.72
N LEU A 70 -8.64 -3.57 -0.69
CA LEU A 70 -9.21 -2.61 0.25
C LEU A 70 -8.97 -3.04 1.71
N LYS A 71 -9.24 -4.30 2.05
CA LYS A 71 -9.01 -4.84 3.41
C LYS A 71 -7.53 -4.78 3.79
N ALA A 72 -6.64 -5.17 2.88
CA ALA A 72 -5.20 -5.15 3.10
C ALA A 72 -4.67 -3.72 3.30
N SER A 73 -5.19 -2.74 2.54
CA SER A 73 -4.83 -1.33 2.70
C SER A 73 -5.27 -0.78 4.07
N ILE A 74 -6.44 -1.18 4.58
CA ILE A 74 -6.91 -0.83 5.94
C ILE A 74 -5.96 -1.43 6.98
N VAL A 75 -5.60 -2.71 6.84
CA VAL A 75 -4.66 -3.36 7.75
C VAL A 75 -3.32 -2.62 7.76
N MET A 76 -2.83 -2.20 6.59
CA MET A 76 -1.57 -1.44 6.48
C MET A 76 -1.65 -0.09 7.20
N ILE A 77 -2.77 0.64 7.08
CA ILE A 77 -3.01 1.88 7.85
C ILE A 77 -2.96 1.60 9.36
N LEU A 78 -3.65 0.55 9.83
CA LEU A 78 -3.67 0.20 11.25
C LEU A 78 -2.28 -0.14 11.79
N LEU A 79 -1.46 -0.87 11.02
CA LEU A 79 -0.06 -1.13 11.36
C LEU A 79 0.77 0.15 11.45
N CYS A 80 0.60 1.08 10.51
CA CYS A 80 1.29 2.37 10.53
C CYS A 80 0.83 3.26 11.69
N VAL A 81 -0.46 3.22 12.07
CA VAL A 81 -0.98 3.91 13.25
C VAL A 81 -0.37 3.34 14.53
N SER A 82 -0.33 2.02 14.68
CA SER A 82 0.32 1.35 15.81
C SER A 82 1.80 1.74 15.94
N LEU A 83 2.54 1.70 14.81
CA LEU A 83 3.92 2.14 14.75
C LEU A 83 4.08 3.61 15.16
N PHE A 84 3.17 4.49 14.72
CA PHE A 84 3.20 5.92 15.09
C PHE A 84 2.94 6.13 16.58
N ILE A 85 2.01 5.39 17.18
CA ILE A 85 1.71 5.45 18.61
C ILE A 85 2.90 4.95 19.43
N THR A 86 3.46 3.80 19.10
CA THR A 86 4.55 3.21 19.87
C THR A 86 5.84 4.03 19.77
N GLN A 87 6.05 4.76 18.67
CA GLN A 87 7.22 5.64 18.54
C GLN A 87 7.09 6.91 19.39
N THR A 88 5.88 7.40 19.71
CA THR A 88 5.69 8.60 20.55
C THR A 88 5.86 8.32 22.05
N GLN A 89 5.80 7.05 22.47
CA GLN A 89 5.91 6.67 23.87
C GLN A 89 7.39 6.58 24.30
N SER A 90 7.75 7.36 25.31
CA SER A 90 9.12 7.40 25.86
C SER A 90 9.40 6.32 26.90
N ARG A 91 8.40 5.57 27.38
CA ARG A 91 8.56 4.54 28.41
C ARG A 91 9.24 3.29 27.86
N ARG A 92 10.15 2.70 28.65
CA ARG A 92 10.94 1.52 28.27
C ARG A 92 10.12 0.34 27.75
N LYS A 93 8.91 0.10 28.29
CA LYS A 93 8.02 -0.99 27.85
C LYS A 93 7.53 -0.84 26.40
N TYR A 94 7.44 0.37 25.88
CA TYR A 94 7.03 0.63 24.48
C TYR A 94 8.17 0.47 23.49
N TYR A 95 9.35 0.27 23.97
CA TYR A 95 10.55 0.12 23.15
C TYR A 95 10.52 -1.18 22.35
N ILE A 96 10.16 -2.29 23.02
CA ILE A 96 9.98 -3.60 22.40
C ILE A 96 8.79 -3.53 21.43
N GLY A 97 7.67 -2.93 21.84
CA GLY A 97 6.50 -2.73 21.00
C GLY A 97 6.85 -1.99 19.71
N ASN A 98 7.66 -0.93 19.76
CA ASN A 98 8.08 -0.20 18.58
C ASN A 98 8.94 -1.05 17.61
N TYR A 99 9.79 -1.97 18.11
CA TYR A 99 10.52 -2.90 17.23
C TYR A 99 9.60 -3.94 16.60
N ILE A 100 8.62 -4.44 17.35
CA ILE A 100 7.62 -5.37 16.84
C ILE A 100 6.80 -4.69 15.73
N ASP A 101 6.29 -3.49 15.98
CA ASP A 101 5.53 -2.73 14.98
C ASP A 101 6.39 -2.39 13.75
N THR A 102 7.67 -2.05 13.95
CA THR A 102 8.61 -1.85 12.83
C THR A 102 8.74 -3.11 11.98
N ALA A 103 8.86 -4.29 12.60
CA ALA A 103 8.96 -5.56 11.89
C ALA A 103 7.64 -5.91 11.17
N LEU A 104 6.49 -5.67 11.81
CA LEU A 104 5.18 -5.91 11.22
C LEU A 104 4.91 -4.99 10.03
N VAL A 105 5.22 -3.68 10.15
CA VAL A 105 5.09 -2.73 9.04
C VAL A 105 6.03 -3.09 7.89
N ALA A 106 7.26 -3.50 8.19
CA ALA A 106 8.23 -3.89 7.17
C ALA A 106 7.80 -5.17 6.43
N ALA A 107 7.48 -6.22 7.16
CA ALA A 107 7.06 -7.49 6.57
C ALA A 107 5.71 -7.35 5.85
N GLY A 108 4.73 -6.69 6.48
CA GLY A 108 3.41 -6.45 5.91
C GLY A 108 3.49 -5.57 4.67
N GLY A 109 4.27 -4.48 4.70
CA GLY A 109 4.42 -3.57 3.57
C GLY A 109 5.09 -4.23 2.36
N ILE A 110 6.12 -5.06 2.57
CA ILE A 110 6.76 -5.82 1.48
C ILE A 110 5.79 -6.87 0.92
N ALA A 111 5.18 -7.68 1.78
CA ALA A 111 4.25 -8.74 1.36
C ALA A 111 3.05 -8.14 0.60
N PHE A 112 2.49 -7.05 1.11
CA PHE A 112 1.39 -6.33 0.47
C PHE A 112 1.79 -5.78 -0.91
N SER A 113 2.98 -5.15 -1.01
CA SER A 113 3.47 -4.60 -2.29
C SER A 113 3.69 -5.68 -3.33
N VAL A 114 4.31 -6.81 -2.96
CA VAL A 114 4.59 -7.92 -3.89
C VAL A 114 3.30 -8.58 -4.37
N TRP A 115 2.39 -8.88 -3.44
CA TRP A 115 1.10 -9.49 -3.79
C TRP A 115 0.28 -8.57 -4.69
N ALA A 116 0.05 -7.32 -4.27
CA ALA A 116 -0.79 -6.41 -5.02
C ALA A 116 -0.20 -6.03 -6.38
N HIS A 117 1.14 -5.87 -6.47
CA HIS A 117 1.81 -5.66 -7.75
C HIS A 117 1.54 -6.81 -8.74
N GLY A 118 1.71 -8.06 -8.29
CA GLY A 118 1.48 -9.23 -9.15
C GLY A 118 0.05 -9.31 -9.67
N GLU A 119 -0.95 -9.08 -8.81
CA GLU A 119 -2.36 -9.09 -9.20
C GLU A 119 -2.71 -7.93 -10.15
N ILE A 120 -2.25 -6.71 -9.84
CA ILE A 120 -2.52 -5.53 -10.68
C ILE A 120 -1.91 -5.70 -12.07
N GLU A 121 -0.69 -6.23 -12.18
CA GLU A 121 -0.06 -6.50 -13.48
C GLU A 121 -0.81 -7.59 -14.27
N ALA A 122 -1.29 -8.62 -13.60
CA ALA A 122 -2.09 -9.65 -14.24
C ALA A 122 -3.41 -9.08 -14.79
N PHE A 123 -4.09 -8.21 -14.04
CA PHE A 123 -5.30 -7.53 -14.52
C PHE A 123 -5.01 -6.50 -15.60
N LYS A 124 -3.90 -5.77 -15.51
CA LYS A 124 -3.45 -4.87 -16.57
C LYS A 124 -3.23 -5.61 -17.89
N ALA A 125 -2.60 -6.78 -17.84
CA ALA A 125 -2.40 -7.61 -19.02
C ALA A 125 -3.73 -8.08 -19.63
N GLN A 126 -4.71 -8.48 -18.79
CA GLN A 126 -6.05 -8.83 -19.24
C GLN A 126 -6.80 -7.63 -19.83
N PHE A 127 -6.65 -6.45 -19.23
CA PHE A 127 -7.23 -5.20 -19.73
C PHE A 127 -6.71 -4.83 -21.12
N LEU A 128 -5.39 -4.92 -21.31
CA LEU A 128 -4.74 -4.64 -22.61
C LEU A 128 -5.10 -5.67 -23.70
N ALA A 129 -5.59 -6.84 -23.33
CA ALA A 129 -6.07 -7.85 -24.28
C ALA A 129 -7.53 -7.65 -24.69
N ILE A 130 -8.22 -6.62 -24.17
CA ILE A 130 -9.59 -6.29 -24.58
C ILE A 130 -9.61 -5.78 -26.03
N ASN A 131 -10.61 -6.22 -26.79
CA ASN A 131 -10.88 -5.63 -28.10
C ASN A 131 -11.57 -4.25 -27.91
N PHE A 132 -10.77 -3.19 -27.93
CA PHE A 132 -11.24 -1.83 -27.70
C PHE A 132 -12.10 -1.30 -28.85
N GLU A 133 -11.96 -1.79 -30.09
CA GLU A 133 -12.84 -1.43 -31.20
C GLU A 133 -14.27 -1.90 -30.93
N GLU A 134 -14.44 -3.15 -30.50
CA GLU A 134 -15.72 -3.72 -30.12
C GLU A 134 -16.32 -3.00 -28.90
N LEU A 135 -15.48 -2.68 -27.89
CA LEU A 135 -15.91 -1.93 -26.71
C LEU A 135 -16.38 -0.51 -27.11
N ALA A 136 -15.68 0.17 -28.01
CA ALA A 136 -16.06 1.48 -28.53
C ALA A 136 -17.42 1.43 -29.25
N GLU A 137 -17.68 0.41 -30.08
CA GLU A 137 -18.99 0.22 -30.74
C GLU A 137 -20.12 0.01 -29.73
N HIS A 138 -19.88 -0.80 -28.69
CA HIS A 138 -20.85 -0.98 -27.61
C HIS A 138 -21.09 0.31 -26.83
N ALA A 139 -20.06 1.07 -26.51
CA ALA A 139 -20.18 2.34 -25.84
C ALA A 139 -20.97 3.37 -26.68
N ALA A 140 -20.68 3.46 -27.98
CA ALA A 140 -21.39 4.35 -28.88
C ALA A 140 -22.89 4.01 -29.00
N LYS A 141 -23.23 2.73 -29.10
CA LYS A 141 -24.65 2.26 -29.15
C LYS A 141 -25.41 2.59 -27.87
N LYS A 142 -24.73 2.65 -26.73
CA LYS A 142 -25.32 2.90 -25.41
C LYS A 142 -25.13 4.34 -24.92
N LYS A 143 -24.42 5.18 -25.68
CA LYS A 143 -24.04 6.56 -25.29
C LYS A 143 -23.29 6.59 -23.95
N SER A 144 -22.41 5.62 -23.72
CA SER A 144 -21.57 5.52 -22.55
C SER A 144 -20.13 5.94 -22.86
N LEU A 145 -19.37 6.28 -21.80
CA LEU A 145 -17.95 6.54 -21.89
C LEU A 145 -17.17 5.24 -21.70
N TYR A 146 -16.03 5.12 -22.33
CA TYR A 146 -15.05 4.06 -22.10
C TYR A 146 -13.66 4.66 -22.12
N THR A 147 -12.68 3.91 -21.62
CA THR A 147 -11.27 4.33 -21.60
C THR A 147 -10.36 3.18 -22.02
N GLU A 148 -9.28 3.53 -22.70
CA GLU A 148 -8.16 2.64 -23.03
C GLU A 148 -6.94 2.92 -22.11
N SER A 149 -7.10 3.86 -21.18
CA SER A 149 -6.03 4.31 -20.31
C SER A 149 -5.67 3.27 -19.27
N THR A 150 -4.38 2.99 -19.14
CA THR A 150 -3.82 2.15 -18.08
C THR A 150 -3.50 2.92 -16.79
N PHE A 151 -3.86 4.21 -16.71
CA PHE A 151 -3.51 5.11 -15.61
C PHE A 151 -3.77 4.51 -14.22
N TRP A 152 -4.95 3.92 -14.01
CA TRP A 152 -5.32 3.32 -12.74
C TRP A 152 -4.51 2.06 -12.39
N PHE A 153 -4.04 1.33 -13.40
CA PHE A 153 -3.11 0.23 -13.17
C PHE A 153 -1.72 0.76 -12.86
N ASP A 154 -1.24 1.82 -13.54
CA ASP A 154 0.13 2.30 -13.44
C ASP A 154 0.44 3.08 -12.16
N ILE A 155 -0.56 3.69 -11.53
CA ILE A 155 -0.37 4.49 -10.31
C ILE A 155 0.24 3.68 -9.14
N HIS A 156 0.04 2.36 -9.12
CA HIS A 156 0.57 1.48 -8.09
C HIS A 156 2.10 1.46 -8.04
N TYR A 157 2.79 1.65 -9.18
CA TYR A 157 4.26 1.71 -9.20
C TYR A 157 4.79 2.83 -8.30
N VAL A 158 4.15 4.00 -8.36
CA VAL A 158 4.53 5.14 -7.54
C VAL A 158 4.22 4.87 -6.08
N LEU A 159 3.01 4.41 -5.78
CA LEU A 159 2.55 4.23 -4.40
C LEU A 159 3.33 3.12 -3.69
N PHE A 160 3.50 1.96 -4.33
CA PHE A 160 4.28 0.87 -3.74
C PHE A 160 5.77 1.15 -3.73
N GLY A 161 6.29 1.88 -4.75
CA GLY A 161 7.67 2.38 -4.72
C GLY A 161 7.94 3.24 -3.49
N LEU A 162 7.05 4.18 -3.18
CA LEU A 162 7.14 5.01 -1.98
C LEU A 162 7.01 4.20 -0.68
N LEU A 163 6.11 3.20 -0.65
CA LEU A 163 5.95 2.31 0.50
C LEU A 163 7.22 1.52 0.76
N VAL A 164 7.79 0.89 -0.27
CA VAL A 164 9.02 0.08 -0.16
C VAL A 164 10.21 0.94 0.26
N ILE A 165 10.39 2.12 -0.34
CA ILE A 165 11.44 3.07 0.06
C ILE A 165 11.26 3.47 1.54
N GLY A 166 10.03 3.80 1.95
CA GLY A 166 9.72 4.12 3.34
C GLY A 166 10.06 2.98 4.31
N VAL A 167 9.76 1.75 3.94
CA VAL A 167 10.09 0.54 4.72
C VAL A 167 11.61 0.35 4.82
N ILE A 168 12.36 0.50 3.72
CA ILE A 168 13.82 0.39 3.73
C ILE A 168 14.42 1.44 4.68
N LEU A 169 13.96 2.68 4.59
CA LEU A 169 14.42 3.77 5.47
C LEU A 169 14.04 3.52 6.95
N LEU A 170 12.86 2.93 7.20
CA LEU A 170 12.43 2.55 8.54
C LEU A 170 13.35 1.48 9.14
N ILE A 171 13.70 0.45 8.37
CA ILE A 171 14.65 -0.60 8.79
C ILE A 171 16.02 0.00 9.08
N ALA A 172 16.55 0.83 8.18
CA ALA A 172 17.83 1.50 8.35
C ALA A 172 17.83 2.36 9.63
N ASN A 173 16.75 3.09 9.89
CA ASN A 173 16.58 3.87 11.11
C ASN A 173 16.51 3.00 12.38
N ALA A 174 15.87 1.83 12.32
CA ALA A 174 15.83 0.89 13.44
C ALA A 174 17.22 0.31 13.76
N VAL A 175 18.00 -0.01 12.73
CA VAL A 175 19.40 -0.43 12.89
C VAL A 175 20.24 0.68 13.52
N TRP A 176 20.10 1.91 13.04
CA TRP A 176 20.78 3.08 13.64
C TRP A 176 20.41 3.27 15.11
N LYS A 177 19.12 3.19 15.43
CA LYS A 177 18.63 3.23 16.82
C LYS A 177 19.31 2.18 17.70
N ARG A 178 19.38 0.93 17.22
CA ARG A 178 20.04 -0.17 17.96
C ARG A 178 21.54 0.10 18.20
N LYS A 179 22.24 0.68 17.22
CA LYS A 179 23.65 1.06 17.35
C LYS A 179 23.84 2.11 18.45
N LEU A 180 23.05 3.19 18.41
CA LEU A 180 23.12 4.25 19.44
C LEU A 180 22.85 3.73 20.84
N MET A 181 21.93 2.79 21.00
CA MET A 181 21.64 2.17 22.30
C MET A 181 22.80 1.34 22.84
N LYS A 182 23.48 0.59 21.97
CA LYS A 182 24.67 -0.17 22.38
C LYS A 182 25.79 0.76 22.79
N GLU A 183 25.99 1.87 22.09
CA GLU A 183 27.01 2.88 22.45
C GLU A 183 26.68 3.50 23.80
N GLU A 184 25.44 3.84 24.09
CA GLU A 184 25.01 4.36 25.40
C GLU A 184 25.21 3.36 26.53
N GLN A 185 24.86 2.08 26.32
CA GLN A 185 25.07 1.03 27.29
C GLN A 185 26.57 0.82 27.61
N ALA A 186 27.43 0.87 26.59
CA ALA A 186 28.86 0.75 26.77
C ALA A 186 29.45 1.92 27.59
N LEU A 187 28.96 3.16 27.35
CA LEU A 187 29.40 4.33 28.12
C LEU A 187 28.95 4.26 29.58
N ILE A 188 27.75 3.76 29.87
CA ILE A 188 27.26 3.56 31.24
C ILE A 188 28.13 2.53 31.96
N ALA A 189 28.43 1.38 31.36
CA ALA A 189 29.27 0.35 31.93
C ALA A 189 30.70 0.85 32.27
N GLN A 190 31.30 1.62 31.35
CA GLN A 190 32.61 2.25 31.60
C GLN A 190 32.57 3.27 32.75
N GLY A 191 31.48 4.03 32.88
CA GLY A 191 31.29 4.98 33.98
C GLY A 191 31.12 4.28 35.34
N GLU A 192 30.45 3.14 35.37
CA GLU A 192 30.31 2.32 36.61
C GLU A 192 31.65 1.68 37.02
N GLU A 193 32.45 1.17 36.07
CA GLU A 193 33.80 0.63 36.36
C GLU A 193 34.77 1.70 36.84
N ALA A 194 34.65 2.94 36.36
CA ALA A 194 35.51 4.04 36.80
C ALA A 194 35.11 4.61 38.16
N ALA A 195 33.89 4.30 38.65
CA ALA A 195 33.38 4.76 39.94
C ALA A 195 33.52 3.71 41.09
N ALA A 196 33.90 2.47 40.76
CA ALA A 196 34.09 1.35 41.68
C ALA A 196 35.56 1.24 42.06
#